data_20ddbe63e1313cd4cc24eeb115e4962d
#
_entry.id   20ddbe63e1313cd4cc24eeb115e4962d
#
_cell.length_a   1.000
_cell.length_b   1.000
_cell.length_c   1.000
_cell.angle_alpha   90.00
_cell.angle_beta   90.00
_cell.angle_gamma   90.00
#
_symmetry.space_group_name_H-M   'P 1'
#
loop_
_entity.id
_entity.type
_entity.pdbx_description
1 polymer ?
#
loop_
_entity_poly.entity_id
_entity_poly.type
_entity_poly.pdbx_seq_one_letter_code
_entity_poly.pdbx_strand_id
1 'polypeptide(L)'
;MSKENVYIHNYPKAYPDHDFVHMIDTPKVHDYVYDKDFPYRLKDGKSVFIKFWVKTVILIIVKPFCYFRYLLKIKGKKNIRLYQKMSGKKAMISICNHTTEWDTLLVMTSRFFHFLEFPMWQEGAEGKSGNFFRLAGGIVLPTKSYEGMTYAYEAMRDVIKEGKWLHVFPEAACWSFFPGIRSFKTGVFKLAYEEDMPILPMVVKYRKPNKVWGIFKKQPNATLIIGKPIVADKSLDKVECQKDMCERCRLSMMNMLGLDEESNKELIDSLPKYHVEDVQLIK
;
A
#
# COMPACT_ATOMS: atom_id res chain seq x y z
N MET A 1 18.48 -1.22 17.98
CA MET A 1 18.08 0.19 17.65
C MET A 1 16.93 0.53 18.57
N SER A 2 16.88 1.71 19.19
CA SER A 2 15.89 1.98 20.25
C SER A 2 14.58 2.56 19.69
N LYS A 3 13.44 2.22 20.32
CA LYS A 3 12.08 2.75 20.09
C LYS A 3 12.03 4.29 20.10
N GLU A 4 13.00 4.95 20.75
CA GLU A 4 13.03 6.41 21.00
C GLU A 4 13.04 7.26 19.72
N ASN A 5 13.32 6.68 18.54
CA ASN A 5 13.40 7.39 17.27
C ASN A 5 12.14 7.29 16.39
N VAL A 6 11.08 6.58 16.86
CA VAL A 6 9.84 6.44 16.10
C VAL A 6 8.81 7.46 16.61
N TYR A 7 8.34 8.30 15.69
CA TYR A 7 7.27 9.26 16.01
C TYR A 7 5.92 8.56 16.05
N ILE A 8 5.27 8.58 17.20
CA ILE A 8 3.89 8.09 17.38
C ILE A 8 2.97 9.30 17.32
N HIS A 9 1.97 9.23 16.46
CA HIS A 9 0.96 10.28 16.34
C HIS A 9 -0.11 10.11 17.41
N ASN A 10 -0.70 11.22 17.88
CA ASN A 10 -1.71 11.20 18.93
C ASN A 10 -3.10 10.66 18.47
N TYR A 11 -3.25 10.35 17.20
CA TYR A 11 -4.45 9.80 16.60
C TYR A 11 -4.06 8.65 15.66
N PRO A 12 -4.77 7.53 15.66
CA PRO A 12 -5.92 7.18 16.51
C PRO A 12 -5.49 6.90 17.96
N LYS A 13 -6.47 6.85 18.87
CA LYS A 13 -6.21 6.55 20.29
C LYS A 13 -5.91 5.09 20.55
N ALA A 14 -6.43 4.19 19.71
CA ALA A 14 -6.24 2.75 19.80
C ALA A 14 -6.28 2.12 18.39
N TYR A 15 -5.78 0.89 18.27
CA TYR A 15 -5.74 0.10 17.04
C TYR A 15 -6.56 -1.19 17.20
N PRO A 16 -7.01 -1.84 16.11
CA PRO A 16 -7.64 -3.16 16.20
C PRO A 16 -6.70 -4.17 16.86
N ASP A 17 -7.26 -5.15 17.57
CA ASP A 17 -6.50 -6.25 18.17
C ASP A 17 -6.14 -7.36 17.16
N HIS A 18 -6.78 -7.37 16.00
CA HIS A 18 -6.50 -8.30 14.91
C HIS A 18 -5.92 -7.59 13.69
N ASP A 19 -4.81 -8.13 13.16
CA ASP A 19 -4.26 -7.74 11.87
C ASP A 19 -5.35 -7.92 10.77
N PHE A 20 -5.24 -7.18 9.69
CA PHE A 20 -6.13 -7.24 8.53
C PHE A 20 -7.56 -6.68 8.73
N VAL A 21 -7.87 -6.13 9.89
CA VAL A 21 -9.12 -5.38 10.12
C VAL A 21 -8.93 -3.93 9.70
N HIS A 22 -9.84 -3.43 8.87
CA HIS A 22 -9.84 -2.04 8.46
C HIS A 22 -10.37 -1.13 9.56
N MET A 23 -9.70 -0.01 9.81
CA MET A 23 -10.17 1.03 10.74
C MET A 23 -11.20 1.97 10.10
N ILE A 24 -11.44 1.84 8.80
CA ILE A 24 -12.34 2.68 8.03
C ILE A 24 -13.59 1.85 7.72
N ASP A 25 -14.74 2.36 8.16
CA ASP A 25 -16.03 1.82 7.76
C ASP A 25 -16.46 2.46 6.44
N THR A 26 -16.83 1.64 5.47
CA THR A 26 -17.27 2.10 4.16
C THR A 26 -18.68 1.56 3.91
N PRO A 27 -19.73 2.38 4.14
CA PRO A 27 -21.09 1.96 3.85
C PRO A 27 -21.24 1.50 2.41
N LYS A 28 -21.85 0.34 2.20
CA LYS A 28 -22.11 -0.24 0.89
C LYS A 28 -23.11 0.62 0.12
N VAL A 29 -22.75 1.04 -1.08
CA VAL A 29 -23.60 1.80 -2.01
C VAL A 29 -23.86 1.01 -3.29
N HIS A 30 -22.89 0.17 -3.69
CA HIS A 30 -22.95 -0.64 -4.89
C HIS A 30 -22.94 -2.13 -4.52
N ASP A 31 -23.70 -2.92 -5.26
CA ASP A 31 -23.69 -4.37 -5.16
C ASP A 31 -23.15 -4.95 -6.46
N TYR A 32 -21.97 -5.57 -6.39
CA TYR A 32 -21.29 -6.15 -7.55
C TYR A 32 -21.26 -7.67 -7.46
N VAL A 33 -21.49 -8.31 -8.61
CA VAL A 33 -21.21 -9.75 -8.79
C VAL A 33 -19.78 -9.87 -9.28
N TYR A 34 -18.96 -10.58 -8.54
CA TYR A 34 -17.52 -10.74 -8.83
C TYR A 34 -17.27 -12.06 -9.56
N ASP A 35 -17.70 -12.13 -10.80
CA ASP A 35 -17.51 -13.25 -11.72
C ASP A 35 -16.48 -12.93 -12.81
N LYS A 36 -16.42 -13.74 -13.85
CA LYS A 36 -15.53 -13.55 -15.01
C LYS A 36 -15.81 -12.30 -15.82
N ASP A 37 -17.04 -11.80 -15.79
CA ASP A 37 -17.50 -10.67 -16.59
C ASP A 37 -17.34 -9.33 -15.82
N PHE A 38 -17.01 -9.41 -14.52
CA PHE A 38 -16.76 -8.20 -13.73
C PHE A 38 -15.47 -7.50 -14.18
N PRO A 39 -15.53 -6.19 -14.49
CA PRO A 39 -14.36 -5.45 -14.94
C PRO A 39 -13.42 -5.12 -13.77
N TYR A 40 -12.58 -6.08 -13.36
CA TYR A 40 -11.57 -5.90 -12.30
C TYR A 40 -10.64 -4.72 -12.57
N ARG A 41 -10.37 -4.45 -13.84
CA ARG A 41 -9.68 -3.25 -14.34
C ARG A 41 -10.56 -2.57 -15.40
N LEU A 42 -10.79 -1.29 -15.27
CA LEU A 42 -11.55 -0.52 -16.25
C LEU A 42 -10.70 -0.30 -17.51
N LYS A 43 -10.96 -1.01 -18.60
CA LYS A 43 -10.19 -0.96 -19.87
C LYS A 43 -11.03 -0.51 -21.09
N ASP A 44 -12.35 -0.33 -20.92
CA ASP A 44 -13.22 0.14 -22.01
C ASP A 44 -12.91 1.59 -22.43
N GLY A 45 -13.23 1.97 -23.67
CA GLY A 45 -12.86 3.25 -24.26
C GLY A 45 -13.37 4.47 -23.46
N LYS A 46 -14.59 4.40 -22.91
CA LYS A 46 -15.15 5.45 -22.06
C LYS A 46 -14.35 5.58 -20.76
N SER A 47 -14.07 4.47 -20.11
CA SER A 47 -13.27 4.44 -18.87
C SER A 47 -11.83 4.93 -19.11
N VAL A 48 -11.22 4.59 -20.24
CA VAL A 48 -9.88 5.07 -20.62
C VAL A 48 -9.87 6.60 -20.75
N PHE A 49 -10.88 7.18 -21.42
CA PHE A 49 -11.00 8.63 -21.55
C PHE A 49 -11.17 9.32 -20.17
N ILE A 50 -12.08 8.81 -19.34
CA ILE A 50 -12.29 9.36 -17.99
C ILE A 50 -11.03 9.21 -17.13
N LYS A 51 -10.35 8.07 -17.21
CA LYS A 51 -9.07 7.83 -16.52
C LYS A 51 -8.00 8.87 -16.90
N PHE A 52 -7.96 9.29 -18.15
CA PHE A 52 -7.05 10.35 -18.58
C PHE A 52 -7.26 11.64 -17.77
N TRP A 53 -8.51 12.09 -17.64
CA TRP A 53 -8.83 13.28 -16.85
C TRP A 53 -8.61 13.09 -15.35
N VAL A 54 -9.02 11.97 -14.79
CA VAL A 54 -8.75 11.64 -13.36
C VAL A 54 -7.24 11.67 -13.09
N LYS A 55 -6.43 11.06 -13.95
CA LYS A 55 -4.97 11.07 -13.82
C LYS A 55 -4.38 12.47 -13.97
N THR A 56 -4.93 13.29 -14.85
CA THR A 56 -4.52 14.69 -15.01
C THR A 56 -4.78 15.50 -13.75
N VAL A 57 -5.97 15.36 -13.15
CA VAL A 57 -6.31 16.00 -11.86
C VAL A 57 -5.38 15.50 -10.75
N ILE A 58 -5.15 14.19 -10.67
CA ILE A 58 -4.20 13.61 -9.69
C ILE A 58 -2.80 14.22 -9.87
N LEU A 59 -2.33 14.34 -11.10
CA LEU A 59 -0.99 14.86 -11.39
C LEU A 59 -0.84 16.34 -11.01
N ILE A 60 -1.80 17.17 -11.45
CA ILE A 60 -1.67 18.62 -11.36
C ILE A 60 -2.11 19.17 -10.00
N ILE A 61 -3.12 18.55 -9.37
CA ILE A 61 -3.73 19.06 -8.14
C ILE A 61 -3.39 18.16 -6.95
N VAL A 62 -3.73 16.86 -7.05
CA VAL A 62 -3.73 15.98 -5.86
C VAL A 62 -2.32 15.65 -5.40
N LYS A 63 -1.40 15.34 -6.33
CA LYS A 63 0.00 15.06 -5.94
C LYS A 63 0.70 16.25 -5.29
N PRO A 64 0.66 17.49 -5.85
CA PRO A 64 1.21 18.67 -5.18
C PRO A 64 0.55 18.92 -3.82
N PHE A 65 -0.80 18.85 -3.74
CA PHE A 65 -1.51 19.00 -2.49
C PHE A 65 -1.02 17.98 -1.44
N CYS A 66 -0.93 16.71 -1.81
CA CYS A 66 -0.45 15.65 -0.93
C CYS A 66 1.01 15.89 -0.47
N TYR A 67 1.86 16.34 -1.40
CA TYR A 67 3.24 16.71 -1.11
C TYR A 67 3.32 17.81 -0.05
N PHE A 68 2.56 18.90 -0.19
CA PHE A 68 2.52 20.01 0.77
C PHE A 68 1.81 19.62 2.07
N ARG A 69 0.71 18.82 1.98
CA ARG A 69 -0.04 18.37 3.16
C ARG A 69 0.86 17.63 4.15
N TYR A 70 1.77 16.80 3.68
CA TYR A 70 2.65 15.98 4.51
C TYR A 70 4.08 16.52 4.60
N LEU A 71 4.39 17.66 3.97
CA LEU A 71 5.77 18.16 3.79
C LEU A 71 6.71 16.99 3.45
N LEU A 72 6.31 16.28 2.38
CA LEU A 72 6.85 14.99 2.02
C LEU A 72 8.33 15.07 1.67
N LYS A 73 9.16 14.28 2.33
CA LYS A 73 10.54 14.00 1.92
C LYS A 73 10.61 12.65 1.25
N ILE A 74 11.42 12.51 0.22
CA ILE A 74 11.61 11.22 -0.48
C ILE A 74 13.08 10.86 -0.40
N LYS A 75 13.38 9.67 0.14
CA LYS A 75 14.72 9.11 0.25
C LYS A 75 14.83 7.84 -0.61
N GLY A 76 16.01 7.54 -1.14
CA GLY A 76 16.26 6.29 -1.84
C GLY A 76 15.76 6.25 -3.30
N LYS A 77 15.45 7.38 -3.96
CA LYS A 77 14.99 7.40 -5.38
C LYS A 77 15.94 6.65 -6.34
N LYS A 78 17.24 6.56 -6.04
CA LYS A 78 18.20 5.79 -6.83
C LYS A 78 17.84 4.30 -6.92
N ASN A 79 17.14 3.76 -5.94
CA ASN A 79 16.73 2.36 -5.90
C ASN A 79 15.66 2.02 -6.94
N ILE A 80 14.90 3.01 -7.43
CA ILE A 80 13.98 2.82 -8.57
C ILE A 80 14.77 2.51 -9.85
N ARG A 81 15.88 3.23 -10.08
CA ARG A 81 16.78 2.95 -11.23
C ARG A 81 17.47 1.60 -11.07
N LEU A 82 17.91 1.27 -9.84
CA LEU A 82 18.47 -0.04 -9.54
C LEU A 82 17.46 -1.15 -9.84
N TYR A 83 16.21 -0.99 -9.41
CA TYR A 83 15.13 -1.93 -9.72
C TYR A 83 14.98 -2.16 -11.23
N GLN A 84 14.90 -1.09 -12.02
CA GLN A 84 14.75 -1.18 -13.47
C GLN A 84 15.94 -1.88 -14.13
N LYS A 85 17.16 -1.63 -13.62
CA LYS A 85 18.36 -2.33 -14.09
C LYS A 85 18.33 -3.82 -13.76
N MET A 86 17.89 -4.19 -12.56
CA MET A 86 17.83 -5.59 -12.11
C MET A 86 16.73 -6.38 -12.81
N SER A 87 15.53 -5.79 -12.95
CA SER A 87 14.40 -6.48 -13.59
C SER A 87 14.54 -6.61 -15.10
N GLY A 88 15.27 -5.70 -15.75
CA GLY A 88 15.30 -5.59 -17.22
C GLY A 88 13.96 -5.27 -17.86
N LYS A 89 12.90 -5.07 -17.05
CA LYS A 89 11.51 -4.87 -17.48
C LYS A 89 11.04 -3.44 -17.20
N LYS A 90 10.07 -2.96 -17.98
CA LYS A 90 9.40 -1.67 -17.73
C LYS A 90 8.45 -1.74 -16.52
N ALA A 91 7.87 -2.91 -16.29
CA ALA A 91 6.98 -3.16 -15.16
C ALA A 91 7.70 -2.98 -13.82
N MET A 92 6.95 -2.63 -12.79
CA MET A 92 7.46 -2.54 -11.43
C MET A 92 6.45 -3.09 -10.43
N ILE A 93 6.93 -3.89 -9.47
CA ILE A 93 6.18 -4.28 -8.28
C ILE A 93 6.80 -3.55 -7.09
N SER A 94 5.98 -2.83 -6.34
CA SER A 94 6.39 -2.19 -5.08
C SER A 94 5.40 -2.47 -3.97
N ILE A 95 5.90 -2.46 -2.74
CA ILE A 95 5.09 -2.61 -1.53
C ILE A 95 5.37 -1.47 -0.56
N CYS A 96 4.37 -1.15 0.28
CA CYS A 96 4.50 -0.15 1.34
C CYS A 96 3.66 -0.54 2.56
N ASN A 97 3.99 -0.01 3.74
CA ASN A 97 3.08 -0.03 4.89
C ASN A 97 1.83 0.81 4.60
N HIS A 98 0.68 0.43 5.19
CA HIS A 98 -0.61 1.07 4.90
C HIS A 98 -1.11 1.85 6.12
N THR A 99 -0.89 3.15 6.09
CA THR A 99 -1.02 4.02 7.25
C THR A 99 -1.95 5.21 7.05
N THR A 100 -2.37 5.49 5.82
CA THR A 100 -3.40 6.47 5.50
C THR A 100 -4.06 6.17 4.16
N GLU A 101 -5.24 6.72 3.92
CA GLU A 101 -5.91 6.70 2.61
C GLU A 101 -5.09 7.39 1.51
N TRP A 102 -4.12 8.22 1.90
CA TRP A 102 -3.25 9.00 1.00
C TRP A 102 -1.98 8.25 0.58
N ASP A 103 -1.71 7.07 1.14
CA ASP A 103 -0.44 6.35 0.92
C ASP A 103 -0.16 6.08 -0.55
N THR A 104 -1.18 5.66 -1.32
CA THR A 104 -1.07 5.47 -2.77
C THR A 104 -0.56 6.72 -3.47
N LEU A 105 -1.06 7.90 -3.08
CA LEU A 105 -0.64 9.19 -3.62
C LEU A 105 0.76 9.58 -3.15
N LEU A 106 1.10 9.30 -1.87
CA LEU A 106 2.46 9.51 -1.35
C LEU A 106 3.48 8.69 -2.15
N VAL A 107 3.17 7.43 -2.42
CA VAL A 107 4.00 6.55 -3.25
C VAL A 107 4.09 7.06 -4.68
N MET A 108 2.98 7.48 -5.30
CA MET A 108 2.96 8.05 -6.66
C MET A 108 3.85 9.29 -6.79
N THR A 109 4.08 10.06 -5.73
CA THR A 109 4.97 11.24 -5.80
C THR A 109 6.43 10.88 -6.03
N SER A 110 6.84 9.62 -5.76
CA SER A 110 8.20 9.14 -6.01
C SER A 110 8.57 9.16 -7.50
N ARG A 111 7.56 9.02 -8.38
CA ARG A 111 7.68 9.09 -9.84
C ARG A 111 6.58 10.00 -10.38
N PHE A 112 6.84 11.29 -10.52
CA PHE A 112 5.84 12.31 -10.76
C PHE A 112 4.91 12.02 -11.96
N PHE A 113 5.46 11.64 -13.11
CA PHE A 113 4.68 11.37 -14.33
C PHE A 113 4.22 9.92 -14.47
N HIS A 114 4.39 9.08 -13.45
CA HIS A 114 4.00 7.68 -13.49
C HIS A 114 2.80 7.45 -12.57
N PHE A 115 1.87 6.65 -13.09
CA PHE A 115 0.73 6.16 -12.32
C PHE A 115 0.93 4.71 -12.00
N LEU A 116 0.43 4.30 -10.86
CA LEU A 116 0.41 2.91 -10.44
C LEU A 116 -1.01 2.36 -10.51
N GLU A 117 -1.12 1.04 -10.58
CA GLU A 117 -2.36 0.31 -10.33
C GLU A 117 -2.19 -0.44 -9.01
N PHE A 118 -3.25 -0.59 -8.25
CA PHE A 118 -3.19 -1.10 -6.88
C PHE A 118 -4.40 -1.93 -6.53
N PRO A 119 -4.24 -3.04 -5.79
CA PRO A 119 -5.38 -3.77 -5.25
C PRO A 119 -6.11 -2.92 -4.22
N MET A 120 -7.43 -2.97 -4.25
CA MET A 120 -8.31 -2.33 -3.29
C MET A 120 -9.31 -3.36 -2.73
N TRP A 121 -9.66 -3.22 -1.49
CA TRP A 121 -10.61 -4.11 -0.82
C TRP A 121 -12.03 -3.95 -1.40
N GLN A 122 -12.82 -5.01 -1.28
CA GLN A 122 -14.16 -5.10 -1.86
C GLN A 122 -15.07 -3.99 -1.35
N GLU A 123 -15.15 -3.80 -0.05
CA GLU A 123 -16.02 -2.80 0.58
C GLU A 123 -15.65 -1.37 0.17
N GLY A 124 -14.35 -1.10 -0.06
CA GLY A 124 -13.90 0.18 -0.60
C GLY A 124 -14.37 0.41 -2.04
N ALA A 125 -14.47 -0.65 -2.85
CA ALA A 125 -14.99 -0.57 -4.21
C ALA A 125 -16.52 -0.42 -4.25
N GLU A 126 -17.22 -1.04 -3.31
CA GLU A 126 -18.67 -0.98 -3.16
C GLU A 126 -19.14 0.34 -2.51
N GLY A 127 -18.26 1.08 -1.87
CA GLY A 127 -18.57 2.36 -1.23
C GLY A 127 -18.71 3.53 -2.21
N LYS A 128 -19.15 4.66 -1.68
CA LYS A 128 -19.43 5.91 -2.45
C LYS A 128 -18.27 6.36 -3.33
N SER A 129 -17.03 6.21 -2.87
CA SER A 129 -15.83 6.61 -3.62
C SER A 129 -15.21 5.49 -4.47
N GLY A 130 -15.82 4.31 -4.50
CA GLY A 130 -15.26 3.12 -5.16
C GLY A 130 -14.95 3.32 -6.63
N ASN A 131 -15.88 3.93 -7.39
CA ASN A 131 -15.67 4.23 -8.80
C ASN A 131 -14.49 5.19 -9.04
N PHE A 132 -14.30 6.17 -8.17
CA PHE A 132 -13.14 7.07 -8.26
C PHE A 132 -11.83 6.30 -8.07
N PHE A 133 -11.72 5.42 -7.06
CA PHE A 133 -10.52 4.62 -6.84
C PHE A 133 -10.26 3.64 -7.99
N ARG A 134 -11.30 3.02 -8.56
CA ARG A 134 -11.18 2.18 -9.76
C ARG A 134 -10.66 2.97 -10.96
N LEU A 135 -11.16 4.19 -11.18
CA LEU A 135 -10.66 5.09 -12.22
C LEU A 135 -9.24 5.57 -11.94
N ALA A 136 -8.85 5.71 -10.69
CA ALA A 136 -7.47 6.05 -10.30
C ALA A 136 -6.47 4.89 -10.49
N GLY A 137 -6.95 3.67 -10.73
CA GLY A 137 -6.11 2.48 -10.96
C GLY A 137 -6.36 1.33 -9.98
N GLY A 138 -7.44 1.40 -9.19
CA GLY A 138 -7.83 0.35 -8.25
C GLY A 138 -8.27 -0.94 -8.96
N ILE A 139 -7.80 -2.08 -8.45
CA ILE A 139 -8.15 -3.45 -8.84
C ILE A 139 -8.89 -4.07 -7.67
N VAL A 140 -10.16 -4.39 -7.86
CA VAL A 140 -10.99 -4.89 -6.75
C VAL A 140 -10.55 -6.28 -6.34
N LEU A 141 -10.32 -6.49 -5.03
CA LEU A 141 -10.06 -7.80 -4.43
C LEU A 141 -11.32 -8.29 -3.69
N PRO A 142 -12.14 -9.16 -4.30
CA PRO A 142 -13.34 -9.68 -3.66
C PRO A 142 -12.99 -10.84 -2.73
N THR A 143 -12.51 -10.52 -1.53
CA THR A 143 -11.97 -11.49 -0.56
C THR A 143 -12.99 -12.55 -0.10
N LYS A 144 -14.28 -12.31 -0.34
CA LYS A 144 -15.37 -13.25 -0.04
C LYS A 144 -15.67 -14.22 -1.20
N SER A 145 -15.04 -14.04 -2.39
CA SER A 145 -15.22 -14.87 -3.56
C SER A 145 -13.88 -15.47 -3.99
N TYR A 146 -13.75 -16.81 -3.92
CA TYR A 146 -12.56 -17.51 -4.39
C TYR A 146 -12.35 -17.30 -5.90
N GLU A 147 -13.43 -17.43 -6.67
CA GLU A 147 -13.41 -17.24 -8.12
C GLU A 147 -13.03 -15.80 -8.47
N GLY A 148 -13.68 -14.83 -7.83
CA GLY A 148 -13.36 -13.41 -8.00
C GLY A 148 -11.91 -13.06 -7.65
N MET A 149 -11.36 -13.68 -6.60
CA MET A 149 -9.94 -13.50 -6.25
C MET A 149 -9.01 -14.04 -7.34
N THR A 150 -9.38 -15.10 -8.03
CA THR A 150 -8.60 -15.63 -9.15
C THR A 150 -8.54 -14.63 -10.30
N TYR A 151 -9.67 -14.06 -10.69
CA TYR A 151 -9.72 -13.02 -11.74
C TYR A 151 -9.01 -11.73 -11.33
N ALA A 152 -9.13 -11.33 -10.07
CA ALA A 152 -8.39 -10.17 -9.54
C ALA A 152 -6.87 -10.40 -9.60
N TYR A 153 -6.41 -11.61 -9.30
CA TYR A 153 -5.01 -11.99 -9.40
C TYR A 153 -4.51 -11.93 -10.86
N GLU A 154 -5.29 -12.43 -11.82
CA GLU A 154 -4.97 -12.30 -13.24
C GLU A 154 -4.96 -10.83 -13.68
N ALA A 155 -5.88 -10.01 -13.19
CA ALA A 155 -5.88 -8.58 -13.46
C ALA A 155 -4.62 -7.87 -12.94
N MET A 156 -4.09 -8.27 -11.79
CA MET A 156 -2.79 -7.78 -11.29
C MET A 156 -1.62 -8.28 -12.15
N ARG A 157 -1.65 -9.53 -12.60
CA ARG A 157 -0.66 -10.10 -13.52
C ARG A 157 -0.62 -9.34 -14.85
N ASP A 158 -1.77 -8.96 -15.37
CA ASP A 158 -1.89 -8.14 -16.59
C ASP A 158 -1.20 -6.77 -16.45
N VAL A 159 -1.25 -6.14 -15.26
CA VAL A 159 -0.52 -4.88 -15.02
C VAL A 159 0.96 -5.05 -15.29
N ILE A 160 1.52 -6.17 -14.84
CA ILE A 160 2.94 -6.48 -15.01
C ILE A 160 3.24 -6.78 -16.47
N LYS A 161 2.42 -7.62 -17.16
CA LYS A 161 2.57 -7.95 -18.58
C LYS A 161 2.48 -6.70 -19.46
N GLU A 162 1.65 -5.72 -19.10
CA GLU A 162 1.52 -4.44 -19.79
C GLU A 162 2.68 -3.46 -19.50
N GLY A 163 3.68 -3.87 -18.73
CA GLY A 163 4.83 -3.02 -18.39
C GLY A 163 4.51 -1.86 -17.43
N LYS A 164 3.43 -1.97 -16.68
CA LYS A 164 2.94 -0.95 -15.74
C LYS A 164 3.46 -1.17 -14.31
N TRP A 165 3.16 -0.22 -13.45
CA TRP A 165 3.54 -0.26 -12.04
C TRP A 165 2.39 -0.80 -11.19
N LEU A 166 2.59 -1.97 -10.59
CA LEU A 166 1.72 -2.55 -9.56
C LEU A 166 2.26 -2.16 -8.18
N HIS A 167 1.41 -1.55 -7.36
CA HIS A 167 1.73 -1.23 -5.98
C HIS A 167 0.80 -1.95 -5.02
N VAL A 168 1.34 -2.61 -4.00
CA VAL A 168 0.55 -3.40 -3.05
C VAL A 168 0.87 -2.99 -1.62
N PHE A 169 -0.15 -2.92 -0.79
CA PHE A 169 -0.03 -2.81 0.66
C PHE A 169 -0.17 -4.22 1.26
N PRO A 170 0.93 -4.92 1.57
CA PRO A 170 0.85 -6.33 1.98
C PRO A 170 0.22 -6.51 3.36
N GLU A 171 0.13 -5.45 4.16
CA GLU A 171 -0.60 -5.42 5.43
C GLU A 171 -2.12 -5.56 5.27
N ALA A 172 -2.64 -5.43 4.04
CA ALA A 172 -4.02 -5.64 3.60
C ALA A 172 -5.09 -4.77 4.29
N ALA A 173 -4.77 -4.01 5.32
CA ALA A 173 -5.67 -3.09 6.00
C ALA A 173 -4.96 -1.76 6.30
N CYS A 174 -5.69 -0.66 6.23
CA CYS A 174 -5.17 0.67 6.55
C CYS A 174 -5.35 0.95 8.04
N TRP A 175 -4.22 1.19 8.74
CA TRP A 175 -4.21 1.61 10.15
C TRP A 175 -3.62 3.00 10.28
N SER A 176 -4.48 3.96 10.61
CA SER A 176 -4.13 5.39 10.59
C SER A 176 -2.88 5.70 11.41
N PHE A 177 -1.84 6.19 10.72
CA PHE A 177 -0.54 6.60 11.30
C PHE A 177 0.17 5.52 12.12
N PHE A 178 -0.07 4.25 11.81
CA PHE A 178 0.58 3.14 12.51
C PHE A 178 2.11 3.24 12.41
N PRO A 179 2.83 3.18 13.53
CA PRO A 179 4.25 3.52 13.55
C PRO A 179 5.19 2.35 13.22
N GLY A 180 4.69 1.12 13.25
CA GLY A 180 5.45 -0.12 13.02
C GLY A 180 5.15 -0.78 11.68
N ILE A 181 5.56 -2.04 11.52
CA ILE A 181 5.25 -2.92 10.39
C ILE A 181 4.46 -4.12 10.91
N ARG A 182 3.28 -4.33 10.35
CA ARG A 182 2.37 -5.44 10.68
C ARG A 182 2.70 -6.70 9.87
N SER A 183 1.93 -7.76 10.08
CA SER A 183 2.00 -9.00 9.31
C SER A 183 1.63 -8.78 7.84
N PHE A 184 2.22 -9.57 6.93
CA PHE A 184 2.02 -9.46 5.49
C PHE A 184 1.21 -10.62 4.93
N LYS A 185 0.30 -10.32 4.00
CA LYS A 185 -0.30 -11.32 3.10
C LYS A 185 0.69 -11.69 2.00
N THR A 186 0.72 -12.96 1.61
CA THR A 186 1.75 -13.51 0.73
C THR A 186 1.47 -13.36 -0.78
N GLY A 187 0.28 -12.91 -1.17
CA GLY A 187 -0.16 -12.89 -2.57
C GLY A 187 0.76 -12.13 -3.54
N VAL A 188 1.31 -10.98 -3.12
CA VAL A 188 2.23 -10.19 -3.95
C VAL A 188 3.59 -10.89 -4.14
N PHE A 189 4.06 -11.63 -3.14
CA PHE A 189 5.33 -12.39 -3.22
C PHE A 189 5.19 -13.59 -4.14
N LYS A 190 4.02 -14.27 -4.14
CA LYS A 190 3.68 -15.30 -5.12
C LYS A 190 3.71 -14.71 -6.54
N LEU A 191 3.06 -13.58 -6.76
CA LEU A 191 3.01 -12.92 -8.06
C LEU A 191 4.41 -12.51 -8.54
N ALA A 192 5.23 -11.93 -7.67
CA ALA A 192 6.60 -11.54 -7.98
C ALA A 192 7.46 -12.74 -8.38
N TYR A 193 7.33 -13.86 -7.66
CA TYR A 193 8.01 -15.12 -8.00
C TYR A 193 7.60 -15.65 -9.38
N GLU A 194 6.29 -15.71 -9.65
CA GLU A 194 5.73 -16.25 -10.90
C GLU A 194 6.08 -15.38 -12.12
N GLU A 195 6.11 -14.07 -11.96
CA GLU A 195 6.44 -13.14 -13.04
C GLU A 195 7.94 -12.81 -13.15
N ASP A 196 8.76 -13.46 -12.33
CA ASP A 196 10.21 -13.21 -12.22
C ASP A 196 10.54 -11.72 -12.08
N MET A 197 9.95 -11.11 -11.06
CA MET A 197 10.05 -9.68 -10.77
C MET A 197 10.66 -9.45 -9.39
N PRO A 198 11.58 -8.50 -9.25
CA PRO A 198 11.95 -8.00 -7.93
C PRO A 198 10.77 -7.31 -7.24
N ILE A 199 10.83 -7.21 -5.91
CA ILE A 199 9.94 -6.34 -5.13
C ILE A 199 10.73 -5.12 -4.66
N LEU A 200 10.14 -3.93 -4.80
CA LEU A 200 10.68 -2.68 -4.28
C LEU A 200 9.98 -2.31 -2.97
N PRO A 201 10.59 -2.59 -1.80
CA PRO A 201 10.00 -2.23 -0.53
C PRO A 201 10.08 -0.72 -0.30
N MET A 202 9.01 -0.13 0.23
CA MET A 202 8.92 1.27 0.58
C MET A 202 8.30 1.39 1.97
N VAL A 203 8.58 2.50 2.67
CA VAL A 203 7.87 2.83 3.91
C VAL A 203 7.52 4.31 3.97
N VAL A 204 6.35 4.61 4.50
CA VAL A 204 5.98 5.96 4.94
C VAL A 204 6.34 6.04 6.42
N LYS A 205 7.34 6.87 6.73
CA LYS A 205 7.79 7.19 8.11
C LYS A 205 7.30 8.58 8.48
N TYR A 206 6.57 8.68 9.58
CA TYR A 206 6.08 9.96 10.07
C TYR A 206 7.11 10.71 10.88
N ARG A 207 6.97 12.04 10.89
CA ARG A 207 7.83 12.98 11.63
C ARG A 207 6.95 14.05 12.30
N LYS A 208 7.34 14.46 13.49
CA LYS A 208 6.71 15.57 14.19
C LYS A 208 6.74 16.84 13.33
N PRO A 209 5.63 17.58 13.19
CA PRO A 209 5.64 18.89 12.55
C PRO A 209 6.58 19.84 13.30
N ASN A 210 7.24 20.77 12.58
CA ASN A 210 8.02 21.85 13.21
C ASN A 210 7.09 22.76 14.03
N LYS A 211 7.63 23.43 15.06
CA LYS A 211 6.85 24.27 15.98
C LYS A 211 5.91 25.24 15.26
N VAL A 212 6.39 25.93 14.22
CA VAL A 212 5.60 26.89 13.44
C VAL A 212 4.45 26.20 12.67
N TRP A 213 4.75 25.12 11.97
CA TRP A 213 3.73 24.39 11.20
C TRP A 213 2.80 23.54 12.09
N GLY A 214 3.25 23.14 13.28
CA GLY A 214 2.44 22.39 14.25
C GLY A 214 1.27 23.19 14.81
N ILE A 215 1.31 24.53 14.78
CA ILE A 215 0.20 25.41 15.19
C ILE A 215 -0.94 25.32 14.18
N PHE A 216 -0.62 25.22 12.87
CA PHE A 216 -1.60 25.27 11.78
C PHE A 216 -1.96 23.89 11.22
N LYS A 217 -1.24 22.84 11.63
CA LYS A 217 -1.29 21.54 10.98
C LYS A 217 -1.44 20.41 11.99
N LYS A 218 -2.60 19.73 11.98
CA LYS A 218 -2.85 18.55 12.82
C LYS A 218 -2.15 17.28 12.28
N GLN A 219 -1.84 17.23 10.97
CA GLN A 219 -1.26 16.07 10.31
C GLN A 219 0.26 16.01 10.50
N PRO A 220 0.85 14.82 10.71
CA PRO A 220 2.29 14.67 10.79
C PRO A 220 2.96 14.95 9.43
N ASN A 221 4.24 15.26 9.46
CA ASN A 221 5.05 15.28 8.25
C ASN A 221 5.43 13.83 7.87
N ALA A 222 5.63 13.55 6.58
CA ALA A 222 5.98 12.22 6.12
C ALA A 222 7.34 12.17 5.41
N THR A 223 8.00 11.02 5.49
CA THR A 223 9.14 10.65 4.67
C THR A 223 8.82 9.34 3.98
N LEU A 224 8.76 9.33 2.66
CA LEU A 224 8.75 8.12 1.87
C LEU A 224 10.19 7.64 1.70
N ILE A 225 10.48 6.44 2.21
CA ILE A 225 11.80 5.80 2.08
C ILE A 225 11.66 4.64 1.12
N ILE A 226 12.51 4.60 0.09
CA ILE A 226 12.52 3.56 -0.95
C ILE A 226 13.73 2.67 -0.68
N GLY A 227 13.49 1.42 -0.36
CA GLY A 227 14.50 0.41 -0.06
C GLY A 227 15.19 -0.13 -1.31
N LYS A 228 16.15 -1.02 -1.12
CA LYS A 228 16.78 -1.75 -2.22
C LYS A 228 15.80 -2.82 -2.75
N PRO A 229 15.80 -3.09 -4.07
CA PRO A 229 15.00 -4.18 -4.62
C PRO A 229 15.40 -5.53 -4.01
N ILE A 230 14.41 -6.39 -3.80
CA ILE A 230 14.59 -7.75 -3.27
C ILE A 230 14.17 -8.72 -4.37
N VAL A 231 15.07 -9.61 -4.74
CA VAL A 231 14.85 -10.66 -5.75
C VAL A 231 14.52 -12.00 -5.09
N ALA A 232 13.82 -12.85 -5.83
CA ALA A 232 13.56 -14.23 -5.46
C ALA A 232 14.89 -15.02 -5.38
N ASP A 233 15.05 -15.81 -4.34
CA ASP A 233 16.12 -16.81 -4.27
C ASP A 233 15.63 -18.09 -4.96
N LYS A 234 16.10 -18.29 -6.19
CA LYS A 234 15.69 -19.43 -7.02
C LYS A 234 16.34 -20.76 -6.59
N SER A 235 17.23 -20.76 -5.61
CA SER A 235 17.77 -21.99 -5.00
C SER A 235 16.78 -22.66 -4.05
N LEU A 236 15.79 -21.90 -3.55
CA LEU A 236 14.72 -22.38 -2.69
C LEU A 236 13.56 -22.94 -3.51
N ASP A 237 12.77 -23.83 -2.90
CA ASP A 237 11.51 -24.21 -3.51
C ASP A 237 10.52 -23.03 -3.59
N LYS A 238 9.45 -23.18 -4.39
CA LYS A 238 8.50 -22.09 -4.64
C LYS A 238 7.89 -21.50 -3.36
N VAL A 239 7.51 -22.33 -2.41
CA VAL A 239 6.82 -21.89 -1.18
C VAL A 239 7.82 -21.25 -0.23
N GLU A 240 8.98 -21.84 -0.06
CA GLU A 240 10.07 -21.31 0.76
C GLU A 240 10.58 -19.97 0.22
N CYS A 241 10.77 -19.87 -1.10
CA CYS A 241 11.19 -18.63 -1.74
C CYS A 241 10.20 -17.49 -1.52
N GLN A 242 8.89 -17.76 -1.58
CA GLN A 242 7.86 -16.75 -1.31
C GLN A 242 7.87 -16.28 0.15
N LYS A 243 8.06 -17.20 1.09
CA LYS A 243 8.20 -16.90 2.52
C LYS A 243 9.47 -16.09 2.79
N ASP A 244 10.59 -16.48 2.20
CA ASP A 244 11.87 -15.76 2.30
C ASP A 244 11.77 -14.35 1.76
N MET A 245 11.21 -14.16 0.56
CA MET A 245 10.97 -12.83 0.00
C MET A 245 10.09 -11.96 0.90
N CYS A 246 9.02 -12.55 1.45
CA CYS A 246 8.10 -11.87 2.36
C CYS A 246 8.86 -11.38 3.59
N GLU A 247 9.63 -12.25 4.22
CA GLU A 247 10.38 -11.93 5.44
C GLU A 247 11.50 -10.91 5.18
N ARG A 248 12.30 -11.08 4.14
CA ARG A 248 13.33 -10.08 3.77
C ARG A 248 12.73 -8.71 3.45
N CYS A 249 11.55 -8.66 2.84
CA CYS A 249 10.83 -7.41 2.62
C CYS A 249 10.38 -6.80 3.94
N ARG A 250 9.80 -7.59 4.85
CA ARG A 250 9.33 -7.15 6.17
C ARG A 250 10.48 -6.59 7.00
N LEU A 251 11.58 -7.34 7.10
CA LEU A 251 12.80 -6.91 7.79
C LEU A 251 13.40 -5.63 7.19
N SER A 252 13.45 -5.53 5.86
CA SER A 252 13.91 -4.33 5.17
C SER A 252 13.06 -3.12 5.50
N MET A 253 11.74 -3.29 5.58
CA MET A 253 10.80 -2.20 5.89
C MET A 253 10.90 -1.78 7.35
N MET A 254 11.04 -2.71 8.30
CA MET A 254 11.32 -2.40 9.71
C MET A 254 12.63 -1.62 9.87
N ASN A 255 13.71 -2.09 9.25
CA ASN A 255 15.00 -1.41 9.27
C ASN A 255 14.94 0.03 8.71
N MET A 256 14.14 0.28 7.68
CA MET A 256 13.92 1.64 7.15
C MET A 256 13.19 2.55 8.14
N LEU A 257 12.33 2.00 9.00
CA LEU A 257 11.72 2.72 10.12
C LEU A 257 12.71 2.95 11.28
N GLY A 258 13.80 2.20 11.33
CA GLY A 258 14.79 2.18 12.42
C GLY A 258 14.42 1.19 13.52
N LEU A 259 13.69 0.15 13.17
CA LEU A 259 13.25 -0.95 14.04
C LEU A 259 13.95 -2.25 13.63
N ASP A 260 14.17 -3.13 14.59
CA ASP A 260 14.40 -4.57 14.41
C ASP A 260 13.13 -5.34 14.81
N GLU A 261 13.16 -6.66 14.79
CA GLU A 261 11.98 -7.47 15.10
C GLU A 261 11.51 -7.29 16.54
N GLU A 262 12.45 -7.28 17.49
CA GLU A 262 12.14 -7.15 18.90
C GLU A 262 11.53 -5.77 19.19
N SER A 263 12.18 -4.70 18.76
CA SER A 263 11.68 -3.33 18.95
C SER A 263 10.37 -3.06 18.21
N ASN A 264 10.15 -3.67 17.03
CA ASN A 264 8.88 -3.58 16.33
C ASN A 264 7.76 -4.29 17.10
N LYS A 265 8.02 -5.50 17.62
CA LYS A 265 7.07 -6.25 18.44
C LYS A 265 6.72 -5.48 19.70
N GLU A 266 7.72 -5.05 20.46
CA GLU A 266 7.51 -4.27 21.69
C GLU A 266 6.74 -2.95 21.41
N LEU A 267 7.00 -2.27 20.26
CA LEU A 267 6.27 -1.10 19.86
C LEU A 267 4.78 -1.43 19.64
N ILE A 268 4.49 -2.50 18.88
CA ILE A 268 3.12 -2.95 18.60
C ILE A 268 2.40 -3.34 19.90
N ASP A 269 3.07 -4.04 20.80
CA ASP A 269 2.48 -4.48 22.07
C ASP A 269 2.23 -3.31 23.04
N SER A 270 2.99 -2.23 22.91
CA SER A 270 2.82 -1.02 23.73
C SER A 270 1.68 -0.12 23.27
N LEU A 271 1.14 -0.30 22.07
CA LEU A 271 0.06 0.54 21.53
C LEU A 271 -1.29 0.11 22.11
N PRO A 272 -2.16 1.07 22.46
CA PRO A 272 -3.53 0.76 22.89
C PRO A 272 -4.29 -0.01 21.80
N LYS A 273 -5.02 -1.05 22.19
CA LYS A 273 -5.82 -1.90 21.31
C LYS A 273 -7.29 -1.86 21.72
N TYR A 274 -8.18 -2.11 20.77
CA TYR A 274 -9.62 -2.32 21.01
C TYR A 274 -10.04 -3.65 20.38
N HIS A 275 -11.00 -4.33 21.01
CA HIS A 275 -11.60 -5.53 20.45
C HIS A 275 -12.56 -5.17 19.32
N VAL A 276 -12.41 -5.83 18.18
CA VAL A 276 -13.24 -5.56 16.99
C VAL A 276 -14.71 -5.84 17.24
N GLU A 277 -15.03 -6.84 18.07
CA GLU A 277 -16.39 -7.19 18.44
C GLU A 277 -17.08 -6.07 19.23
N ASP A 278 -16.35 -5.32 20.06
CA ASP A 278 -16.91 -4.21 20.85
C ASP A 278 -17.38 -3.05 19.97
N VAL A 279 -16.76 -2.85 18.79
CA VAL A 279 -17.15 -1.77 17.86
C VAL A 279 -18.43 -2.12 17.09
N GLN A 280 -18.72 -3.39 16.88
CA GLN A 280 -19.96 -3.84 16.23
C GLN A 280 -21.19 -3.72 17.15
N LEU A 281 -20.99 -3.69 18.47
CA LEU A 281 -22.06 -3.53 19.46
C LEU A 281 -22.49 -2.06 19.69
N ILE A 282 -21.71 -1.10 19.19
CA ILE A 282 -21.94 0.35 19.38
C ILE A 282 -22.61 1.00 18.13
N LYS A 283 -22.83 0.24 17.06
CA LYS A 283 -23.55 0.64 15.83
C LYS A 283 -24.99 0.15 15.86
#